data_7fded7846f0c8d82984ebb3f085a0d10
#
_entry.id   7fded7846f0c8d82984ebb3f085a0d10
#
_cell.length_a   1.000
_cell.length_b   1.000
_cell.length_c   1.000
_cell.angle_alpha   90.00
_cell.angle_beta   90.00
_cell.angle_gamma   90.00
#
_symmetry.space_group_name_H-M   'P 1'
#
loop_
_entity.id
_entity.type
_entity.pdbx_description
1 polymer ?
#
loop_
_entity_poly.entity_id
_entity_poly.type
_entity_poly.pdbx_seq_one_letter_code
_entity_poly.pdbx_strand_id
1 'polypeptide(L)'
;MDAHVLLIWDWLYFFVFFCAKMSKTVNAALRQAEGLPLKIAKVLNNNIVIAVNDRGEDVIAMGCGIAFGKKHGDVLEQAKVERLFTNSVPELSGRFEELVKSIPAEYIEAAEKVIAMAKMHLGKELADNLYLTLADHVYFTIQRYHSGMLIRNRLLLETRMLYPDEFRAGQEAVRYLDERFRVDLPEDEAAFMALHFVNASMGMQMNETMQITEIVQEVSSIIRNYFHLEFDPDSLDYFRMVTHIKFFAQRIVTGTSLTSDESDLQLYEMVRQKYGQSFACVQKIVEYLEKQYRTAVSGTEQMYLTIHVERVRRSMQEKRKEKSL
;
A
#
# COMPACT_ATOMS: atom_id res chain seq x y z
N MET A 1 24.58 -10.50 -0.94
CA MET A 1 23.30 -9.93 -0.47
C MET A 1 23.66 -9.12 0.76
N ASP A 2 23.74 -7.80 0.59
CA ASP A 2 24.31 -6.92 1.60
C ASP A 2 23.40 -6.77 2.82
N ALA A 3 23.98 -6.86 4.01
CA ALA A 3 23.31 -6.73 5.31
C ALA A 3 22.50 -5.41 5.45
N HIS A 4 22.86 -4.37 4.70
CA HIS A 4 22.17 -3.09 4.67
C HIS A 4 20.79 -3.14 3.98
N VAL A 5 20.59 -4.04 3.01
CA VAL A 5 19.29 -4.22 2.35
C VAL A 5 18.30 -4.92 3.27
N LEU A 6 18.75 -5.89 4.06
CA LEU A 6 17.94 -6.57 5.08
C LEU A 6 17.49 -5.63 6.20
N LEU A 7 18.35 -4.72 6.65
CA LEU A 7 18.02 -3.72 7.68
C LEU A 7 16.93 -2.73 7.22
N ILE A 8 16.90 -2.36 5.93
CA ILE A 8 15.89 -1.46 5.38
C ILE A 8 14.53 -2.18 5.29
N TRP A 9 14.50 -3.46 4.94
CA TRP A 9 13.28 -4.27 4.89
C TRP A 9 12.74 -4.58 6.29
N ASP A 10 13.61 -4.88 7.25
CA ASP A 10 13.22 -5.07 8.66
C ASP A 10 12.68 -3.77 9.27
N TRP A 11 13.24 -2.62 8.88
CA TRP A 11 12.79 -1.32 9.36
C TRP A 11 11.44 -0.91 8.74
N LEU A 12 11.25 -1.14 7.43
CA LEU A 12 9.96 -0.96 6.74
C LEU A 12 8.90 -1.90 7.33
N TYR A 13 9.25 -3.17 7.57
CA TYR A 13 8.35 -4.17 8.15
C TYR A 13 7.93 -3.81 9.58
N PHE A 14 8.88 -3.33 10.38
CA PHE A 14 8.63 -2.93 11.75
C PHE A 14 7.77 -1.67 11.84
N PHE A 15 8.00 -0.69 10.95
CA PHE A 15 7.27 0.57 10.90
C PHE A 15 5.82 0.38 10.44
N VAL A 16 5.62 -0.49 9.46
CA VAL A 16 4.29 -0.85 8.93
C VAL A 16 3.43 -1.53 10.01
N PHE A 17 4.01 -2.42 10.81
CA PHE A 17 3.32 -3.08 11.91
C PHE A 17 2.87 -2.09 13.01
N PHE A 18 3.65 -1.03 13.18
CA PHE A 18 3.39 0.03 14.14
C PHE A 18 2.18 0.90 13.74
N CYS A 19 2.11 1.37 12.49
CA CYS A 19 1.03 2.22 12.02
C CYS A 19 -0.33 1.50 11.93
N ALA A 20 -0.33 0.21 11.70
CA ALA A 20 -1.55 -0.58 11.57
C ALA A 20 -2.39 -0.66 12.86
N LYS A 21 -1.75 -0.60 14.01
CA LYS A 21 -2.44 -0.63 15.31
C LYS A 21 -3.16 0.67 15.65
N MET A 22 -2.76 1.80 15.02
CA MET A 22 -3.35 3.13 15.27
C MET A 22 -4.68 3.37 14.52
N SER A 23 -4.93 2.70 13.42
CA SER A 23 -6.03 2.99 12.49
C SER A 23 -7.46 2.82 13.06
N LYS A 24 -7.67 1.93 14.02
CA LYS A 24 -9.04 1.60 14.49
C LYS A 24 -9.63 2.59 15.50
N THR A 25 -8.84 3.45 16.12
CA THR A 25 -9.26 4.30 17.25
C THR A 25 -9.52 5.76 16.87
N VAL A 26 -9.07 6.20 15.70
CA VAL A 26 -9.02 7.62 15.29
C VAL A 26 -10.41 8.21 14.99
N ASN A 27 -11.29 7.46 14.33
CA ASN A 27 -12.58 7.99 13.86
C ASN A 27 -13.63 8.24 14.97
N ALA A 28 -13.48 7.62 16.13
CA ALA A 28 -14.42 7.82 17.27
C ALA A 28 -14.07 9.06 18.10
N ALA A 29 -12.80 9.42 18.17
CA ALA A 29 -12.30 10.52 18.99
C ALA A 29 -12.54 11.91 18.39
N LEU A 30 -12.49 12.04 17.05
CA LEU A 30 -12.73 13.30 16.33
C LEU A 30 -14.15 13.84 16.58
N ARG A 31 -15.15 12.95 16.63
CA ARG A 31 -16.56 13.35 16.88
C ARG A 31 -16.86 13.75 18.32
N GLN A 32 -15.99 13.41 19.28
CA GLN A 32 -16.18 13.75 20.70
C GLN A 32 -15.33 14.94 21.17
N ALA A 33 -14.31 15.35 20.41
CA ALA A 33 -13.40 16.44 20.78
C ALA A 33 -13.79 17.81 20.19
N GLU A 34 -14.87 17.89 19.43
CA GLU A 34 -15.37 19.15 18.89
C GLU A 34 -15.82 20.07 20.05
N GLY A 35 -14.99 21.07 20.33
CA GLY A 35 -15.36 22.16 21.27
C GLY A 35 -14.57 22.26 22.58
N LEU A 36 -13.66 21.35 22.91
CA LEU A 36 -12.94 21.34 24.19
C LEU A 36 -11.52 21.94 24.08
N PRO A 37 -11.04 22.71 25.04
CA PRO A 37 -9.75 23.38 25.01
C PRO A 37 -8.62 22.36 25.13
N LEU A 38 -7.75 22.32 24.11
CA LEU A 38 -6.53 21.52 24.10
C LEU A 38 -5.37 22.36 24.64
N LYS A 39 -4.68 21.90 25.69
CA LYS A 39 -3.50 22.55 26.24
C LYS A 39 -2.23 21.90 25.75
N ILE A 40 -1.29 22.70 25.26
CA ILE A 40 -0.01 22.22 24.76
C ILE A 40 0.80 21.63 25.91
N ALA A 41 1.06 20.32 25.82
CA ALA A 41 2.00 19.64 26.68
C ALA A 41 3.44 19.74 26.13
N LYS A 42 3.58 19.69 24.78
CA LYS A 42 4.89 19.77 24.15
C LYS A 42 4.77 20.22 22.70
N VAL A 43 5.62 21.13 22.28
CA VAL A 43 5.78 21.53 20.89
C VAL A 43 6.81 20.60 20.25
N LEU A 44 6.43 19.91 19.17
CA LEU A 44 7.32 19.05 18.41
C LEU A 44 7.98 19.82 17.25
N ASN A 45 7.15 20.55 16.51
CA ASN A 45 7.56 21.53 15.49
C ASN A 45 6.44 22.58 15.29
N ASN A 46 6.56 23.47 14.30
CA ASN A 46 5.57 24.52 14.08
C ASN A 46 4.17 24.02 13.72
N ASN A 47 4.05 22.78 13.22
CA ASN A 47 2.81 22.19 12.70
C ASN A 47 2.28 21.03 13.55
N ILE A 48 3.04 20.57 14.55
CA ILE A 48 2.68 19.40 15.36
C ILE A 48 2.98 19.67 16.84
N VAL A 49 1.99 19.39 17.68
CA VAL A 49 2.11 19.47 19.13
C VAL A 49 1.54 18.24 19.81
N ILE A 50 2.07 17.91 20.97
CA ILE A 50 1.37 17.06 21.95
C ILE A 50 0.56 18.01 22.83
N ALA A 51 -0.73 17.73 22.94
CA ALA A 51 -1.65 18.48 23.79
C ALA A 51 -2.36 17.52 24.74
N VAL A 52 -2.87 18.05 25.83
CA VAL A 52 -3.69 17.30 26.78
C VAL A 52 -5.14 17.72 26.57
N ASN A 53 -6.02 16.73 26.44
CA ASN A 53 -7.45 16.95 26.35
C ASN A 53 -8.06 17.15 27.78
N ASP A 54 -9.35 17.43 27.88
CA ASP A 54 -10.10 17.60 29.12
C ASP A 54 -10.16 16.35 30.02
N ARG A 55 -9.86 15.18 29.46
CA ARG A 55 -9.77 13.90 30.18
C ARG A 55 -8.37 13.63 30.73
N GLY A 56 -7.42 14.54 30.49
CA GLY A 56 -6.02 14.36 30.90
C GLY A 56 -5.25 13.38 30.01
N GLU A 57 -5.77 13.08 28.81
CA GLU A 57 -5.12 12.18 27.87
C GLU A 57 -4.26 12.98 26.91
N ASP A 58 -3.05 12.46 26.62
CA ASP A 58 -2.18 13.03 25.61
C ASP A 58 -2.76 12.78 24.21
N VAL A 59 -2.87 13.86 23.44
CA VAL A 59 -3.30 13.83 22.04
C VAL A 59 -2.28 14.56 21.18
N ILE A 60 -2.10 14.09 19.95
CA ILE A 60 -1.26 14.76 18.97
C ILE A 60 -2.16 15.61 18.10
N ALA A 61 -1.93 16.92 18.11
CA ALA A 61 -2.64 17.85 17.26
C ALA A 61 -1.72 18.34 16.14
N MET A 62 -2.24 18.30 14.91
CA MET A 62 -1.56 18.75 13.70
C MET A 62 -2.37 19.85 13.02
N GLY A 63 -1.67 20.79 12.41
CA GLY A 63 -2.25 21.87 11.62
C GLY A 63 -1.21 22.92 11.24
N CYS A 64 -1.41 23.58 10.12
CA CYS A 64 -0.47 24.57 9.61
C CYS A 64 -0.25 25.71 10.62
N GLY A 65 1.00 25.87 11.10
CA GLY A 65 1.38 26.92 12.05
C GLY A 65 0.69 26.83 13.41
N ILE A 66 0.16 25.66 13.80
CA ILE A 66 -0.59 25.45 15.06
C ILE A 66 0.23 25.81 16.31
N ALA A 67 1.54 25.61 16.23
CA ALA A 67 2.48 25.88 17.33
C ALA A 67 3.27 27.19 17.16
N PHE A 68 3.01 27.95 16.09
CA PHE A 68 3.77 29.17 15.85
C PHE A 68 3.58 30.18 16.99
N GLY A 69 4.69 30.52 17.65
CA GLY A 69 4.69 31.44 18.80
C GLY A 69 4.07 30.88 20.08
N LYS A 70 3.71 29.61 20.12
CA LYS A 70 3.10 28.93 21.28
C LYS A 70 4.15 28.22 22.14
N LYS A 71 3.79 28.03 23.41
CA LYS A 71 4.63 27.36 24.43
C LYS A 71 3.85 26.30 25.18
N HIS A 72 4.56 25.51 25.97
CA HIS A 72 3.95 24.61 26.94
C HIS A 72 2.94 25.34 27.83
N GLY A 73 1.76 24.80 28.00
CA GLY A 73 0.65 25.33 28.77
C GLY A 73 -0.31 26.25 28.00
N ASP A 74 0.07 26.71 26.80
CA ASP A 74 -0.81 27.52 25.95
C ASP A 74 -1.98 26.68 25.44
N VAL A 75 -3.11 27.34 25.21
CA VAL A 75 -4.29 26.71 24.60
C VAL A 75 -4.19 26.77 23.08
N LEU A 76 -4.49 25.66 22.43
CA LEU A 76 -4.56 25.58 20.99
C LEU A 76 -5.76 26.34 20.43
N GLU A 77 -5.56 27.03 19.33
CA GLU A 77 -6.62 27.60 18.53
C GLU A 77 -7.29 26.47 17.74
N GLN A 78 -8.51 26.10 18.12
CA GLN A 78 -9.23 24.99 17.49
C GLN A 78 -9.37 25.15 15.97
N ALA A 79 -9.51 26.38 15.48
CA ALA A 79 -9.57 26.66 14.05
C ALA A 79 -8.29 26.28 13.28
N LYS A 80 -7.16 26.11 13.98
CA LYS A 80 -5.88 25.66 13.41
C LYS A 80 -5.64 24.17 13.60
N VAL A 81 -6.48 23.48 14.35
CA VAL A 81 -6.38 22.02 14.50
C VAL A 81 -7.02 21.37 13.29
N GLU A 82 -6.20 20.93 12.37
CA GLU A 82 -6.66 20.22 11.18
C GLU A 82 -6.86 18.73 11.48
N ARG A 83 -6.07 18.18 12.43
CA ARG A 83 -6.12 16.78 12.81
C ARG A 83 -5.78 16.56 14.28
N LEU A 84 -6.43 15.54 14.83
CA LEU A 84 -6.23 15.12 16.21
C LEU A 84 -6.06 13.59 16.26
N PHE A 85 -4.96 13.14 16.85
CA PHE A 85 -4.70 11.72 17.06
C PHE A 85 -4.72 11.43 18.57
N THR A 86 -5.58 10.51 18.98
CA THR A 86 -5.62 10.05 20.38
C THR A 86 -4.61 8.94 20.60
N ASN A 87 -3.88 9.06 21.68
CA ASN A 87 -2.78 8.17 22.01
C ASN A 87 -3.28 7.05 22.93
N SER A 88 -3.82 6.00 22.34
CA SER A 88 -4.36 4.86 23.09
C SER A 88 -3.30 3.88 23.63
N VAL A 89 -2.02 4.09 23.29
CA VAL A 89 -0.93 3.20 23.72
C VAL A 89 0.33 4.02 24.08
N PRO A 90 0.72 4.08 25.36
CA PRO A 90 1.85 4.90 25.83
C PRO A 90 3.21 4.59 25.19
N GLU A 91 3.45 3.33 24.81
CA GLU A 91 4.71 2.91 24.14
C GLU A 91 4.79 3.42 22.70
N LEU A 92 3.66 3.78 22.08
CA LEU A 92 3.58 4.32 20.74
C LEU A 92 3.89 5.81 20.70
N SER A 93 3.61 6.55 21.79
CA SER A 93 3.85 7.98 21.91
C SER A 93 5.31 8.37 21.75
N GLY A 94 6.21 7.66 22.43
CA GLY A 94 7.62 8.01 22.44
C GLY A 94 8.26 7.86 21.05
N ARG A 95 7.93 6.79 20.34
CA ARG A 95 8.46 6.54 18.99
C ARG A 95 7.86 7.48 17.94
N PHE A 96 6.56 7.78 18.05
CA PHE A 96 5.91 8.77 17.20
C PHE A 96 6.53 10.15 17.40
N GLU A 97 6.73 10.55 18.64
CA GLU A 97 7.39 11.81 18.98
C GLU A 97 8.83 11.88 18.44
N GLU A 98 9.57 10.79 18.54
CA GLU A 98 10.93 10.69 18.02
C GLU A 98 10.96 10.81 16.49
N LEU A 99 10.01 10.15 15.80
CA LEU A 99 9.87 10.20 14.35
C LEU A 99 9.51 11.60 13.87
N VAL A 100 8.50 12.23 14.47
CA VAL A 100 8.06 13.59 14.10
C VAL A 100 9.14 14.64 14.38
N LYS A 101 9.95 14.46 15.42
CA LYS A 101 11.10 15.33 15.69
C LYS A 101 12.23 15.15 14.68
N SER A 102 12.36 13.97 14.10
CA SER A 102 13.42 13.67 13.14
C SER A 102 13.10 14.13 11.73
N ILE A 103 11.81 14.33 11.38
CA ILE A 103 11.38 14.78 10.04
C ILE A 103 11.27 16.30 10.03
N PRO A 104 12.05 17.04 9.21
CA PRO A 104 11.91 18.48 9.04
C PRO A 104 10.51 18.85 8.53
N ALA A 105 9.98 20.00 8.98
CA ALA A 105 8.62 20.46 8.70
C ALA A 105 8.30 20.52 7.20
N GLU A 106 9.27 20.86 6.36
CA GLU A 106 9.10 20.95 4.90
C GLU A 106 8.65 19.63 4.24
N TYR A 107 9.05 18.47 4.79
CA TYR A 107 8.62 17.15 4.28
C TYR A 107 7.21 16.81 4.73
N ILE A 108 6.81 17.27 5.92
CA ILE A 108 5.45 17.11 6.43
C ILE A 108 4.50 17.95 5.57
N GLU A 109 4.83 19.23 5.30
CA GLU A 109 4.07 20.09 4.42
C GLU A 109 3.96 19.53 2.99
N ALA A 110 5.04 18.94 2.48
CA ALA A 110 5.03 18.30 1.18
C ALA A 110 4.10 17.08 1.15
N ALA A 111 4.14 16.24 2.19
CA ALA A 111 3.25 15.10 2.32
C ALA A 111 1.78 15.52 2.42
N GLU A 112 1.46 16.57 3.18
CA GLU A 112 0.10 17.13 3.26
C GLU A 112 -0.40 17.58 1.88
N LYS A 113 0.44 18.28 1.11
CA LYS A 113 0.09 18.69 -0.24
C LYS A 113 -0.14 17.52 -1.18
N VAL A 114 0.72 16.50 -1.12
CA VAL A 114 0.58 15.25 -1.89
C VAL A 114 -0.73 14.55 -1.53
N ILE A 115 -1.07 14.44 -0.25
CA ILE A 115 -2.32 13.81 0.21
C ILE A 115 -3.55 14.58 -0.31
N ALA A 116 -3.51 15.92 -0.25
CA ALA A 116 -4.59 16.75 -0.76
C ALA A 116 -4.80 16.56 -2.27
N MET A 117 -3.71 16.49 -3.04
CA MET A 117 -3.74 16.19 -4.49
C MET A 117 -4.31 14.80 -4.75
N ALA A 118 -3.84 13.79 -4.02
CA ALA A 118 -4.31 12.41 -4.16
C ALA A 118 -5.82 12.28 -3.83
N LYS A 119 -6.30 12.90 -2.77
CA LYS A 119 -7.73 12.94 -2.43
C LYS A 119 -8.56 13.56 -3.55
N MET A 120 -8.09 14.65 -4.11
CA MET A 120 -8.78 15.33 -5.22
C MET A 120 -8.79 14.49 -6.49
N HIS A 121 -7.66 13.85 -6.84
CA HIS A 121 -7.54 13.00 -8.02
C HIS A 121 -8.39 11.73 -7.90
N LEU A 122 -8.35 11.07 -6.75
CA LEU A 122 -9.03 9.79 -6.51
C LEU A 122 -10.52 9.96 -6.16
N GLY A 123 -10.94 11.15 -5.73
CA GLY A 123 -12.32 11.37 -5.25
C GLY A 123 -12.69 10.53 -4.04
N LYS A 124 -11.70 10.16 -3.21
CA LYS A 124 -11.84 9.27 -2.05
C LYS A 124 -11.26 9.90 -0.80
N GLU A 125 -11.84 9.56 0.36
CA GLU A 125 -11.18 9.82 1.62
C GLU A 125 -10.02 8.84 1.84
N LEU A 126 -8.91 9.35 2.35
CA LEU A 126 -7.71 8.58 2.68
C LEU A 126 -7.53 8.59 4.20
N ALA A 127 -7.18 7.45 4.75
CA ALA A 127 -7.02 7.27 6.19
C ALA A 127 -5.95 8.21 6.77
N ASP A 128 -6.19 8.70 7.99
CA ASP A 128 -5.35 9.72 8.62
C ASP A 128 -3.91 9.28 8.91
N ASN A 129 -3.69 7.97 9.11
CA ASN A 129 -2.34 7.44 9.29
C ASN A 129 -1.41 7.69 8.08
N LEU A 130 -1.99 7.98 6.90
CA LEU A 130 -1.23 8.30 5.69
C LEU A 130 -0.32 9.52 5.88
N TYR A 131 -0.76 10.53 6.64
CA TYR A 131 0.05 11.74 6.85
C TYR A 131 1.43 11.43 7.40
N LEU A 132 1.49 10.53 8.37
CA LEU A 132 2.75 10.15 8.98
C LEU A 132 3.57 9.23 8.09
N THR A 133 2.94 8.18 7.57
CA THR A 133 3.65 7.20 6.73
C THR A 133 4.18 7.81 5.44
N LEU A 134 3.45 8.78 4.88
CA LEU A 134 3.87 9.47 3.67
C LEU A 134 4.95 10.52 3.96
N ALA A 135 4.86 11.26 5.07
CA ALA A 135 5.90 12.22 5.46
C ALA A 135 7.26 11.51 5.67
N ASP A 136 7.23 10.36 6.33
CA ASP A 136 8.40 9.51 6.50
C ASP A 136 8.95 9.01 5.16
N HIS A 137 8.07 8.48 4.31
CA HIS A 137 8.46 8.01 2.98
C HIS A 137 9.09 9.15 2.15
N VAL A 138 8.47 10.32 2.09
CA VAL A 138 8.99 11.48 1.34
C VAL A 138 10.36 11.90 1.88
N TYR A 139 10.50 12.01 3.20
CA TYR A 139 11.78 12.36 3.83
C TYR A 139 12.89 11.40 3.44
N PHE A 140 12.68 10.10 3.63
CA PHE A 140 13.71 9.11 3.31
C PHE A 140 13.96 8.97 1.80
N THR A 141 12.97 9.15 0.97
CA THR A 141 13.13 9.16 -0.49
C THR A 141 14.08 10.27 -0.94
N ILE A 142 13.88 11.49 -0.45
CA ILE A 142 14.74 12.63 -0.79
C ILE A 142 16.15 12.44 -0.21
N GLN A 143 16.28 11.91 1.02
CA GLN A 143 17.59 11.59 1.61
C GLN A 143 18.35 10.54 0.80
N ARG A 144 17.67 9.48 0.36
CA ARG A 144 18.25 8.44 -0.51
C ARG A 144 18.70 9.02 -1.85
N TYR A 145 17.87 9.85 -2.46
CA TYR A 145 18.22 10.51 -3.71
C TYR A 145 19.53 11.29 -3.59
N HIS A 146 19.67 12.16 -2.59
CA HIS A 146 20.88 12.92 -2.34
C HIS A 146 22.10 12.05 -2.00
N SER A 147 21.87 10.86 -1.47
CA SER A 147 22.93 9.89 -1.20
C SER A 147 23.26 8.99 -2.40
N GLY A 148 22.61 9.19 -3.55
CA GLY A 148 22.78 8.37 -4.75
C GLY A 148 22.21 6.95 -4.63
N MET A 149 21.39 6.68 -3.61
CA MET A 149 20.76 5.37 -3.35
C MET A 149 19.34 5.36 -3.89
N LEU A 150 19.18 4.93 -5.14
CA LEU A 150 17.85 4.75 -5.74
C LEU A 150 17.36 3.32 -5.48
N ILE A 151 16.12 3.20 -5.00
CA ILE A 151 15.47 1.91 -4.76
C ILE A 151 14.56 1.59 -5.95
N ARG A 152 14.71 0.39 -6.51
CA ARG A 152 13.79 -0.11 -7.53
C ARG A 152 12.57 -0.76 -6.88
N ASN A 153 11.40 -0.39 -7.36
CA ASN A 153 10.17 -1.05 -6.96
C ASN A 153 9.95 -2.30 -7.82
N ARG A 154 10.16 -3.47 -7.24
CA ARG A 154 9.97 -4.75 -7.93
C ARG A 154 8.52 -4.98 -8.37
N LEU A 155 7.57 -4.25 -7.79
CA LEU A 155 6.13 -4.34 -8.03
C LEU A 155 5.61 -3.19 -8.93
N LEU A 156 6.51 -2.44 -9.60
CA LEU A 156 6.15 -1.28 -10.41
C LEU A 156 5.08 -1.61 -11.47
N LEU A 157 5.30 -2.69 -12.24
CA LEU A 157 4.38 -3.10 -13.30
C LEU A 157 3.03 -3.55 -12.75
N GLU A 158 3.06 -4.39 -11.72
CA GLU A 158 1.86 -4.89 -11.06
C GLU A 158 1.08 -3.76 -10.40
N THR A 159 1.75 -2.84 -9.72
CA THR A 159 1.12 -1.68 -9.10
C THR A 159 0.42 -0.80 -10.13
N ARG A 160 1.11 -0.49 -11.25
CA ARG A 160 0.53 0.28 -12.34
C ARG A 160 -0.72 -0.38 -12.95
N MET A 161 -0.71 -1.71 -13.05
CA MET A 161 -1.84 -2.46 -13.62
C MET A 161 -2.99 -2.64 -12.64
N LEU A 162 -2.69 -2.96 -11.38
CA LEU A 162 -3.70 -3.26 -10.37
C LEU A 162 -4.39 -2.01 -9.81
N TYR A 163 -3.68 -0.88 -9.81
CA TYR A 163 -4.06 0.37 -9.16
C TYR A 163 -3.76 1.58 -10.08
N PRO A 164 -4.35 1.60 -11.30
CA PRO A 164 -3.98 2.61 -12.31
C PRO A 164 -4.30 4.04 -11.89
N ASP A 165 -5.36 4.27 -11.10
CA ASP A 165 -5.74 5.59 -10.62
C ASP A 165 -4.80 6.07 -9.52
N GLU A 166 -4.52 5.19 -8.56
CA GLU A 166 -3.55 5.49 -7.49
C GLU A 166 -2.13 5.66 -8.05
N PHE A 167 -1.78 4.92 -9.11
CA PHE A 167 -0.48 5.08 -9.78
C PHE A 167 -0.37 6.44 -10.47
N ARG A 168 -1.42 6.90 -11.15
CA ARG A 168 -1.47 8.25 -11.74
C ARG A 168 -1.36 9.35 -10.67
N ALA A 169 -2.06 9.18 -9.54
CA ALA A 169 -1.91 10.08 -8.40
C ALA A 169 -0.46 10.06 -7.86
N GLY A 170 0.18 8.89 -7.84
CA GLY A 170 1.60 8.73 -7.50
C GLY A 170 2.54 9.47 -8.45
N GLN A 171 2.29 9.40 -9.75
CA GLN A 171 3.06 10.16 -10.75
C GLN A 171 2.92 11.69 -10.58
N GLU A 172 1.73 12.17 -10.23
CA GLU A 172 1.50 13.58 -9.90
C GLU A 172 2.25 14.00 -8.63
N ALA A 173 2.24 13.11 -7.61
CA ALA A 173 2.98 13.31 -6.37
C ALA A 173 4.49 13.42 -6.64
N VAL A 174 5.06 12.51 -7.43
CA VAL A 174 6.48 12.52 -7.80
C VAL A 174 6.83 13.83 -8.51
N ARG A 175 6.07 14.25 -9.52
CA ARG A 175 6.31 15.52 -10.21
C ARG A 175 6.31 16.72 -9.26
N TYR A 176 5.36 16.77 -8.32
CA TYR A 176 5.33 17.82 -7.31
C TYR A 176 6.58 17.80 -6.41
N LEU A 177 7.02 16.61 -5.98
CA LEU A 177 8.23 16.46 -5.16
C LEU A 177 9.50 16.86 -5.92
N ASP A 178 9.60 16.50 -7.21
CA ASP A 178 10.71 16.89 -8.08
C ASP A 178 10.85 18.40 -8.17
N GLU A 179 9.75 19.11 -8.41
CA GLU A 179 9.70 20.57 -8.44
C GLU A 179 10.03 21.19 -7.07
N ARG A 180 9.45 20.64 -6.00
CA ARG A 180 9.57 21.18 -4.64
C ARG A 180 10.97 21.05 -4.07
N PHE A 181 11.62 19.88 -4.30
CA PHE A 181 12.93 19.55 -3.74
C PHE A 181 14.07 19.60 -4.78
N ARG A 182 13.77 19.94 -6.04
CA ARG A 182 14.72 20.00 -7.16
C ARG A 182 15.48 18.71 -7.35
N VAL A 183 14.76 17.60 -7.40
CA VAL A 183 15.24 16.25 -7.62
C VAL A 183 14.66 15.69 -8.92
N ASP A 184 15.12 14.52 -9.34
CA ASP A 184 14.60 13.75 -10.48
C ASP A 184 14.40 12.31 -10.00
N LEU A 185 13.25 12.08 -9.39
CA LEU A 185 12.93 10.79 -8.77
C LEU A 185 12.53 9.77 -9.84
N PRO A 186 12.93 8.49 -9.69
CA PRO A 186 12.55 7.44 -10.63
C PRO A 186 11.05 7.15 -10.56
N GLU A 187 10.50 6.60 -11.67
CA GLU A 187 9.09 6.17 -11.75
C GLU A 187 8.71 5.15 -10.65
N ASP A 188 9.70 4.43 -10.13
CA ASP A 188 9.55 3.51 -9.01
C ASP A 188 8.90 4.17 -7.78
N GLU A 189 9.20 5.45 -7.53
CA GLU A 189 8.62 6.19 -6.40
C GLU A 189 7.11 6.45 -6.61
N ALA A 190 6.64 6.59 -7.85
CA ALA A 190 5.21 6.67 -8.13
C ALA A 190 4.46 5.39 -7.72
N ALA A 191 5.10 4.23 -7.90
CA ALA A 191 4.52 2.97 -7.44
C ALA A 191 4.51 2.84 -5.91
N PHE A 192 5.54 3.31 -5.21
CA PHE A 192 5.52 3.37 -3.74
C PHE A 192 4.43 4.31 -3.22
N MET A 193 4.30 5.50 -3.81
CA MET A 193 3.21 6.44 -3.48
C MET A 193 1.83 5.81 -3.71
N ALA A 194 1.65 5.13 -4.85
CA ALA A 194 0.40 4.44 -5.17
C ALA A 194 0.02 3.41 -4.11
N LEU A 195 0.96 2.59 -3.64
CA LEU A 195 0.71 1.60 -2.59
C LEU A 195 0.31 2.26 -1.25
N HIS A 196 0.88 3.42 -0.92
CA HIS A 196 0.44 4.21 0.23
C HIS A 196 -1.01 4.68 0.08
N PHE A 197 -1.40 5.15 -1.11
CA PHE A 197 -2.78 5.60 -1.38
C PHE A 197 -3.77 4.44 -1.36
N VAL A 198 -3.44 3.30 -1.97
CA VAL A 198 -4.26 2.07 -1.93
C VAL A 198 -4.52 1.67 -0.50
N ASN A 199 -3.46 1.58 0.31
CA ASN A 199 -3.55 1.22 1.70
C ASN A 199 -4.48 2.15 2.49
N ALA A 200 -4.30 3.47 2.31
CA ALA A 200 -5.10 4.48 2.98
C ALA A 200 -6.58 4.52 2.51
N SER A 201 -6.87 4.13 1.26
CA SER A 201 -8.23 4.13 0.71
C SER A 201 -9.02 2.86 1.08
N MET A 202 -8.34 1.73 1.22
CA MET A 202 -8.98 0.43 1.49
C MET A 202 -9.11 0.11 2.98
N GLY A 203 -8.49 0.91 3.87
CA GLY A 203 -8.41 0.60 5.30
C GLY A 203 -7.63 -0.69 5.59
N MET A 204 -6.86 -1.15 4.60
CA MET A 204 -5.99 -2.33 4.69
C MET A 204 -4.66 -1.94 5.35
N GLN A 205 -3.96 -2.93 5.84
CA GLN A 205 -2.57 -2.73 6.27
C GLN A 205 -1.65 -2.72 5.05
N MET A 206 -0.60 -1.91 5.07
CA MET A 206 0.41 -1.86 4.00
C MET A 206 0.94 -3.25 3.67
N ASN A 207 1.13 -4.09 4.69
CA ASN A 207 1.57 -5.46 4.53
C ASN A 207 0.59 -6.29 3.69
N GLU A 208 -0.72 -6.16 3.88
CA GLU A 208 -1.74 -6.88 3.12
C GLU A 208 -1.73 -6.46 1.64
N THR A 209 -1.65 -5.16 1.39
CA THR A 209 -1.57 -4.61 0.03
C THR A 209 -0.29 -5.08 -0.70
N MET A 210 0.83 -5.08 0.00
CA MET A 210 2.09 -5.60 -0.54
C MET A 210 2.01 -7.10 -0.80
N GLN A 211 1.49 -7.90 0.14
CA GLN A 211 1.33 -9.35 -0.03
C GLN A 211 0.43 -9.69 -1.22
N ILE A 212 -0.68 -8.99 -1.41
CA ILE A 212 -1.55 -9.17 -2.57
C ILE A 212 -0.76 -8.92 -3.87
N THR A 213 0.00 -7.83 -3.92
CA THR A 213 0.77 -7.46 -5.11
C THR A 213 1.91 -8.46 -5.37
N GLU A 214 2.59 -8.93 -4.31
CA GLU A 214 3.62 -9.98 -4.39
C GLU A 214 3.04 -11.30 -4.90
N ILE A 215 1.88 -11.74 -4.40
CA ILE A 215 1.22 -12.95 -4.90
C ILE A 215 0.91 -12.81 -6.39
N VAL A 216 0.42 -11.66 -6.83
CA VAL A 216 0.15 -11.41 -8.25
C VAL A 216 1.42 -11.51 -9.08
N GLN A 217 2.52 -10.91 -8.63
CA GLN A 217 3.81 -10.97 -9.29
C GLN A 217 4.33 -12.41 -9.41
N GLU A 218 4.33 -13.15 -8.30
CA GLU A 218 4.87 -14.50 -8.26
C GLU A 218 4.03 -15.48 -9.09
N VAL A 219 2.70 -15.42 -8.97
CA VAL A 219 1.80 -16.24 -9.78
C VAL A 219 1.98 -15.93 -11.27
N SER A 220 2.08 -14.65 -11.65
CA SER A 220 2.35 -14.24 -13.03
C SER A 220 3.72 -14.75 -13.50
N SER A 221 4.73 -14.74 -12.65
CA SER A 221 6.07 -15.25 -12.93
C SER A 221 6.08 -16.77 -13.12
N ILE A 222 5.35 -17.52 -12.29
CA ILE A 222 5.18 -18.98 -12.47
C ILE A 222 4.56 -19.29 -13.82
N ILE A 223 3.48 -18.61 -14.20
CA ILE A 223 2.80 -18.80 -15.48
C ILE A 223 3.74 -18.48 -16.64
N ARG A 224 4.42 -17.33 -16.58
CA ARG A 224 5.40 -16.89 -17.59
C ARG A 224 6.49 -17.94 -17.82
N ASN A 225 7.10 -18.40 -16.74
CA ASN A 225 8.19 -19.35 -16.78
C ASN A 225 7.74 -20.74 -17.25
N TYR A 226 6.56 -21.19 -16.80
CA TYR A 226 6.02 -22.50 -17.15
C TYR A 226 5.75 -22.65 -18.66
N PHE A 227 5.20 -21.61 -19.28
CA PHE A 227 4.83 -21.61 -20.70
C PHE A 227 5.84 -20.89 -21.60
N HIS A 228 6.93 -20.32 -21.04
CA HIS A 228 7.90 -19.48 -21.76
C HIS A 228 7.20 -18.35 -22.52
N LEU A 229 6.27 -17.64 -21.85
CA LEU A 229 5.50 -16.54 -22.42
C LEU A 229 6.13 -15.20 -22.10
N GLU A 230 6.03 -14.28 -23.05
CA GLU A 230 6.23 -12.86 -22.80
C GLU A 230 4.86 -12.19 -22.74
N PHE A 231 4.48 -11.69 -21.58
CA PHE A 231 3.21 -10.99 -21.43
C PHE A 231 3.28 -9.61 -22.09
N ASP A 232 2.20 -9.26 -22.78
CA ASP A 232 1.97 -7.92 -23.27
C ASP A 232 1.14 -7.19 -22.20
N PRO A 233 1.74 -6.21 -21.47
CA PRO A 233 1.06 -5.50 -20.38
C PRO A 233 -0.20 -4.75 -20.82
N ASP A 234 -0.26 -4.37 -22.10
CA ASP A 234 -1.38 -3.61 -22.66
C ASP A 234 -2.48 -4.52 -23.21
N SER A 235 -2.30 -5.86 -23.16
CA SER A 235 -3.31 -6.80 -23.66
C SER A 235 -4.46 -6.98 -22.67
N LEU A 236 -5.68 -7.00 -23.20
CA LEU A 236 -6.89 -7.22 -22.41
C LEU A 236 -6.89 -8.58 -21.68
N ASP A 237 -6.32 -9.63 -22.30
CA ASP A 237 -6.27 -10.95 -21.68
C ASP A 237 -5.30 -11.00 -20.51
N TYR A 238 -4.17 -10.30 -20.60
CA TYR A 238 -3.25 -10.15 -19.48
C TYR A 238 -3.89 -9.34 -18.34
N PHE A 239 -4.52 -8.21 -18.66
CA PHE A 239 -5.24 -7.40 -17.68
C PHE A 239 -6.30 -8.21 -16.93
N ARG A 240 -7.11 -9.00 -17.65
CA ARG A 240 -8.12 -9.88 -17.04
C ARG A 240 -7.48 -10.92 -16.11
N MET A 241 -6.43 -11.58 -16.57
CA MET A 241 -5.71 -12.57 -15.77
C MET A 241 -5.21 -11.95 -14.46
N VAL A 242 -4.50 -10.84 -14.55
CA VAL A 242 -3.94 -10.13 -13.39
C VAL A 242 -5.05 -9.68 -12.43
N THR A 243 -6.17 -9.19 -12.96
CA THR A 243 -7.34 -8.81 -12.15
C THR A 243 -7.91 -10.01 -11.38
N HIS A 244 -8.02 -11.17 -12.01
CA HIS A 244 -8.50 -12.38 -11.33
C HIS A 244 -7.50 -12.89 -10.29
N ILE A 245 -6.21 -12.86 -10.59
CA ILE A 245 -5.16 -13.22 -9.63
C ILE A 245 -5.19 -12.24 -8.44
N LYS A 246 -5.45 -10.95 -8.64
CA LYS A 246 -5.61 -9.98 -7.55
C LYS A 246 -6.73 -10.37 -6.58
N PHE A 247 -7.94 -10.67 -7.09
CA PHE A 247 -9.05 -11.08 -6.23
C PHE A 247 -8.78 -12.42 -5.53
N PHE A 248 -8.11 -13.33 -6.21
CA PHE A 248 -7.65 -14.58 -5.62
C PHE A 248 -6.64 -14.32 -4.49
N ALA A 249 -5.62 -13.49 -4.74
CA ALA A 249 -4.62 -13.09 -3.74
C ALA A 249 -5.26 -12.40 -2.53
N GLN A 250 -6.25 -11.54 -2.76
CA GLN A 250 -7.00 -10.88 -1.69
C GLN A 250 -7.68 -11.91 -0.78
N ARG A 251 -8.32 -12.95 -1.35
CA ARG A 251 -8.95 -14.02 -0.56
C ARG A 251 -7.93 -14.82 0.24
N ILE A 252 -6.76 -15.09 -0.33
CA ILE A 252 -5.65 -15.76 0.38
C ILE A 252 -5.22 -14.94 1.59
N VAL A 253 -4.99 -13.64 1.42
CA VAL A 253 -4.50 -12.75 2.48
C VAL A 253 -5.55 -12.52 3.56
N THR A 254 -6.83 -12.40 3.18
CA THR A 254 -7.93 -12.18 4.14
C THR A 254 -8.49 -13.48 4.75
N GLY A 255 -8.02 -14.63 4.31
CA GLY A 255 -8.49 -15.94 4.81
C GLY A 255 -9.94 -16.28 4.37
N THR A 256 -10.46 -15.61 3.33
CA THR A 256 -11.80 -15.88 2.78
C THR A 256 -11.65 -16.82 1.59
N SER A 257 -12.16 -18.05 1.67
CA SER A 257 -12.14 -18.95 0.51
C SER A 257 -13.52 -19.01 -0.17
N LEU A 258 -13.53 -19.31 -1.47
CA LEU A 258 -14.78 -19.63 -2.16
C LEU A 258 -15.29 -20.98 -1.63
N THR A 259 -16.54 -21.00 -1.22
CA THR A 259 -17.23 -22.26 -0.87
C THR A 259 -17.43 -23.08 -2.13
N SER A 260 -17.00 -24.33 -2.11
CA SER A 260 -17.26 -25.29 -3.19
C SER A 260 -18.67 -25.86 -3.06
N ASP A 261 -19.43 -25.84 -4.16
CA ASP A 261 -20.70 -26.54 -4.29
C ASP A 261 -20.48 -27.91 -4.99
N GLU A 262 -21.39 -28.87 -4.79
CA GLU A 262 -21.32 -30.19 -5.46
C GLU A 262 -21.33 -30.07 -7.00
N SER A 263 -22.01 -29.06 -7.54
CA SER A 263 -22.00 -28.77 -8.99
C SER A 263 -20.63 -28.37 -9.53
N ASP A 264 -19.76 -27.84 -8.69
CA ASP A 264 -18.43 -27.41 -9.05
C ASP A 264 -17.46 -28.59 -9.28
N LEU A 265 -17.72 -29.75 -8.67
CA LEU A 265 -16.87 -30.94 -8.84
C LEU A 265 -16.89 -31.49 -10.27
N GLN A 266 -18.03 -31.52 -10.92
CA GLN A 266 -18.14 -31.97 -12.32
C GLN A 266 -17.42 -31.02 -13.27
N LEU A 267 -17.59 -29.71 -13.05
CA LEU A 267 -16.93 -28.69 -13.84
C LEU A 267 -15.40 -28.70 -13.62
N TYR A 268 -14.96 -28.90 -12.39
CA TYR A 268 -13.56 -29.05 -12.04
C TYR A 268 -12.89 -30.19 -12.82
N GLU A 269 -13.48 -31.40 -12.83
CA GLU A 269 -12.94 -32.54 -13.54
C GLU A 269 -12.96 -32.31 -15.06
N MET A 270 -13.98 -31.67 -15.61
CA MET A 270 -14.05 -31.31 -17.03
C MET A 270 -12.92 -30.34 -17.41
N VAL A 271 -12.69 -29.30 -16.63
CA VAL A 271 -11.62 -28.30 -16.84
C VAL A 271 -10.26 -28.96 -16.73
N ARG A 272 -10.03 -29.81 -15.72
CA ARG A 272 -8.82 -30.56 -15.51
C ARG A 272 -8.46 -31.43 -16.73
N GLN A 273 -9.43 -32.18 -17.24
CA GLN A 273 -9.23 -33.06 -18.41
C GLN A 273 -8.99 -32.23 -19.69
N LYS A 274 -9.80 -31.18 -19.90
CA LYS A 274 -9.74 -30.39 -21.13
C LYS A 274 -8.50 -29.52 -21.23
N TYR A 275 -8.03 -28.97 -20.10
CA TYR A 275 -6.92 -28.01 -20.04
C TYR A 275 -5.74 -28.52 -19.21
N GLY A 276 -5.36 -29.77 -19.40
CA GLY A 276 -4.36 -30.48 -18.58
C GLY A 276 -3.02 -29.75 -18.40
N GLN A 277 -2.52 -29.05 -19.44
CA GLN A 277 -1.27 -28.27 -19.33
C GLN A 277 -1.43 -27.04 -18.44
N SER A 278 -2.54 -26.33 -18.57
CA SER A 278 -2.83 -25.15 -17.75
C SER A 278 -3.15 -25.57 -16.31
N PHE A 279 -3.81 -26.69 -16.13
CA PHE A 279 -4.04 -27.28 -14.81
C PHE A 279 -2.72 -27.66 -14.13
N ALA A 280 -1.78 -28.29 -14.84
CA ALA A 280 -0.47 -28.63 -14.30
C ALA A 280 0.35 -27.37 -13.89
N CYS A 281 0.21 -26.27 -14.64
CA CYS A 281 0.77 -24.98 -14.23
C CYS A 281 0.13 -24.49 -12.93
N VAL A 282 -1.21 -24.58 -12.82
CA VAL A 282 -1.95 -24.16 -11.61
C VAL A 282 -1.53 -24.98 -10.39
N GLN A 283 -1.23 -26.29 -10.55
CA GLN A 283 -0.70 -27.10 -9.44
C GLN A 283 0.64 -26.54 -8.91
N LYS A 284 1.50 -25.99 -9.77
CA LYS A 284 2.73 -25.32 -9.33
C LYS A 284 2.44 -24.04 -8.53
N ILE A 285 1.40 -23.32 -8.92
CA ILE A 285 0.94 -22.13 -8.19
C ILE A 285 0.41 -22.55 -6.81
N VAL A 286 -0.40 -23.60 -6.75
CA VAL A 286 -0.94 -24.16 -5.50
C VAL A 286 0.18 -24.59 -4.55
N GLU A 287 1.16 -25.39 -5.05
CA GLU A 287 2.33 -25.82 -4.27
C GLU A 287 3.08 -24.63 -3.66
N TYR A 288 3.27 -23.56 -4.45
CA TYR A 288 3.91 -22.32 -3.99
C TYR A 288 3.12 -21.65 -2.88
N LEU A 289 1.81 -21.44 -3.09
CA LEU A 289 0.94 -20.72 -2.14
C LEU A 289 0.76 -21.49 -0.84
N GLU A 290 0.57 -22.78 -0.89
CA GLU A 290 0.43 -23.63 0.31
C GLU A 290 1.72 -23.62 1.14
N LYS A 291 2.88 -23.66 0.47
CA LYS A 291 4.18 -23.60 1.14
C LYS A 291 4.46 -22.24 1.76
N GLN A 292 4.17 -21.15 1.04
CA GLN A 292 4.54 -19.80 1.44
C GLN A 292 3.54 -19.18 2.43
N TYR A 293 2.23 -19.41 2.20
CA TYR A 293 1.15 -18.76 2.96
C TYR A 293 0.40 -19.73 3.89
N ARG A 294 0.74 -21.03 3.87
CA ARG A 294 0.14 -22.08 4.71
C ARG A 294 -1.40 -22.12 4.58
N THR A 295 -1.90 -21.89 3.38
CA THR A 295 -3.33 -21.83 3.06
C THR A 295 -3.65 -22.84 1.99
N ALA A 296 -4.76 -23.59 2.18
CA ALA A 296 -5.24 -24.53 1.18
C ALA A 296 -5.98 -23.76 0.06
N VAL A 297 -5.73 -24.14 -1.19
CA VAL A 297 -6.41 -23.58 -2.36
C VAL A 297 -7.53 -24.53 -2.78
N SER A 298 -8.78 -24.08 -2.70
CA SER A 298 -9.96 -24.90 -3.04
C SER A 298 -9.96 -25.36 -4.50
N GLY A 299 -10.66 -26.47 -4.79
CA GLY A 299 -10.84 -26.97 -6.16
C GLY A 299 -11.49 -25.93 -7.07
N THR A 300 -12.45 -25.18 -6.57
CA THR A 300 -13.11 -24.09 -7.28
C THR A 300 -12.13 -23.00 -7.69
N GLU A 301 -11.22 -22.58 -6.80
CA GLU A 301 -10.18 -21.60 -7.12
C GLU A 301 -9.20 -22.13 -8.17
N GLN A 302 -8.78 -23.41 -8.04
CA GLN A 302 -7.90 -24.05 -9.02
C GLN A 302 -8.55 -24.11 -10.41
N MET A 303 -9.84 -24.41 -10.46
CA MET A 303 -10.62 -24.44 -11.70
C MET A 303 -10.67 -23.07 -12.37
N TYR A 304 -11.06 -22.03 -11.65
CA TYR A 304 -11.11 -20.67 -12.18
C TYR A 304 -9.74 -20.19 -12.66
N LEU A 305 -8.71 -20.42 -11.87
CA LEU A 305 -7.35 -20.05 -12.24
C LEU A 305 -6.89 -20.79 -13.51
N THR A 306 -7.24 -22.09 -13.65
CA THR A 306 -6.92 -22.89 -14.85
C THR A 306 -7.56 -22.30 -16.10
N ILE A 307 -8.83 -21.86 -16.03
CA ILE A 307 -9.53 -21.24 -17.17
C ILE A 307 -8.83 -19.95 -17.59
N HIS A 308 -8.43 -19.10 -16.62
CA HIS A 308 -7.75 -17.85 -16.92
C HIS A 308 -6.35 -18.06 -17.50
N VAL A 309 -5.59 -18.97 -16.95
CA VAL A 309 -4.26 -19.37 -17.47
C VAL A 309 -4.37 -19.89 -18.90
N GLU A 310 -5.34 -20.78 -19.16
CA GLU A 310 -5.55 -21.33 -20.51
C GLU A 310 -5.91 -20.24 -21.53
N ARG A 311 -6.72 -19.29 -21.15
CA ARG A 311 -7.12 -18.17 -22.02
C ARG A 311 -5.91 -17.34 -22.44
N VAL A 312 -5.09 -16.93 -21.48
CA VAL A 312 -3.86 -16.17 -21.76
C VAL A 312 -2.87 -16.98 -22.60
N ARG A 313 -2.68 -18.25 -22.26
CA ARG A 313 -1.81 -19.15 -23.02
C ARG A 313 -2.21 -19.20 -24.50
N ARG A 314 -3.49 -19.33 -24.80
CA ARG A 314 -3.99 -19.38 -26.19
C ARG A 314 -3.80 -18.06 -26.92
N SER A 315 -4.22 -16.96 -26.32
CA SER A 315 -4.07 -15.61 -26.90
C SER A 315 -2.60 -15.32 -27.26
N MET A 316 -1.65 -15.69 -26.39
CA MET A 316 -0.23 -15.48 -26.67
C MET A 316 0.32 -16.42 -27.74
N GLN A 317 -0.20 -17.64 -27.85
CA GLN A 317 0.20 -18.57 -28.92
C GLN A 317 -0.30 -18.12 -30.31
N GLU A 318 -1.50 -17.54 -30.37
CA GLU A 318 -2.04 -16.97 -31.60
C GLU A 318 -1.19 -15.78 -32.08
N LYS A 319 -0.87 -14.83 -31.19
CA LYS A 319 0.01 -13.70 -31.50
C LYS A 319 1.42 -14.13 -31.96
N ARG A 320 1.97 -15.23 -31.42
CA ARG A 320 3.25 -15.78 -31.89
C ARG A 320 3.18 -16.32 -33.33
N LYS A 321 2.07 -16.96 -33.67
CA LYS A 321 1.85 -17.47 -35.04
C LYS A 321 1.74 -16.34 -36.05
N GLU A 322 1.03 -15.27 -35.69
CA GLU A 322 0.88 -14.09 -36.54
C GLU A 322 2.19 -13.33 -36.78
N LYS A 323 3.08 -13.30 -35.81
CA LYS A 323 4.42 -12.67 -35.94
C LYS A 323 5.43 -13.53 -36.73
N SER A 324 5.15 -14.79 -36.97
CA SER A 324 5.99 -15.71 -37.70
C SER A 324 5.55 -15.95 -39.15
N LEU A 325 4.46 -15.32 -39.58
CA LEU A 325 3.96 -15.22 -40.96
C LEU A 325 4.33 -13.87 -41.58
#